data_097fd0ee838c2509448f385cf951307f
#
_entry.id   097fd0ee838c2509448f385cf951307f
#
_cell.length_a   1.000
_cell.length_b   1.000
_cell.length_c   1.000
_cell.angle_alpha   90.00
_cell.angle_beta   90.00
_cell.angle_gamma   90.00
#
_symmetry.space_group_name_H-M   'P 1'
#
loop_
_entity.id
_entity.type
_entity.pdbx_description
1 polymer ?
#
loop_
_entity_poly.entity_id
_entity_poly.type
_entity_poly.pdbx_seq_one_letter_code
_entity_poly.pdbx_strand_id
1 'polypeptide(L)'
;MNSDSVSTGTIALTSDLVKRAQQGDADAFATLFHTHKSRIYSVCLRMTNNAAEAEDLTQDAFLQVFRKITSFRGDSAFSTWLHRISVNTVLMHFRKKSLNQVSLDEPYDNEDGGKVRREIGTKDNNLAGCVDRIALARAIKELPPGYRTIFVLHEVEGYEHQEIAEMLGCSVGNSKSQLYKAKLRIRELLAHSPEARLATRGEARTRKREKAARENWGLPEDMAMPPVSLVPEMRLTV
;
A
#
# COMPACT_ATOMS: atom_id res chain seq x y z
N MET A 1 -13.56 -11.22 -26.26
CA MET A 1 -14.93 -11.35 -25.76
C MET A 1 -15.03 -12.53 -24.78
N ASN A 2 -14.41 -12.52 -23.57
CA ASN A 2 -14.56 -13.63 -22.59
C ASN A 2 -14.29 -13.23 -21.13
N SER A 3 -14.20 -11.93 -20.80
CA SER A 3 -13.96 -11.49 -19.42
C SER A 3 -15.24 -11.28 -18.58
N ASP A 4 -16.37 -11.02 -19.22
CA ASP A 4 -17.62 -10.68 -18.52
C ASP A 4 -18.40 -11.89 -18.02
N SER A 5 -18.26 -13.06 -18.65
CA SER A 5 -18.96 -14.28 -18.26
C SER A 5 -18.41 -14.93 -16.98
N VAL A 6 -17.11 -14.81 -16.71
CA VAL A 6 -16.46 -15.34 -15.50
C VAL A 6 -16.87 -14.54 -14.25
N SER A 7 -17.00 -13.21 -14.40
CA SER A 7 -17.39 -12.33 -13.29
C SER A 7 -18.83 -12.58 -12.82
N THR A 8 -19.76 -12.75 -13.75
CA THR A 8 -21.18 -12.99 -13.45
C THR A 8 -21.41 -14.34 -12.75
N GLY A 9 -20.71 -15.38 -13.20
CA GLY A 9 -20.76 -16.72 -12.58
C GLY A 9 -20.25 -16.73 -11.13
N THR A 10 -19.16 -16.03 -10.86
CA THR A 10 -18.58 -15.93 -9.51
C THR A 10 -19.49 -15.16 -8.55
N ILE A 11 -20.15 -14.10 -9.00
CA ILE A 11 -21.10 -13.33 -8.19
C ILE A 11 -22.33 -14.16 -7.84
N ALA A 12 -22.88 -14.91 -8.79
CA ALA A 12 -24.04 -15.75 -8.58
C ALA A 12 -23.74 -16.89 -7.57
N LEU A 13 -22.59 -17.56 -7.70
CA LEU A 13 -22.13 -18.59 -6.76
C LEU A 13 -21.92 -18.03 -5.34
N THR A 14 -21.33 -16.84 -5.22
CA THR A 14 -21.14 -16.20 -3.91
C THR A 14 -22.48 -15.84 -3.26
N SER A 15 -23.46 -15.38 -4.04
CA SER A 15 -24.80 -15.04 -3.54
C SER A 15 -25.54 -16.28 -3.00
N ASP A 16 -25.41 -17.42 -3.66
CA ASP A 16 -25.99 -18.69 -3.19
C ASP A 16 -25.32 -19.17 -1.90
N LEU A 17 -23.99 -19.15 -1.84
CA LEU A 17 -23.25 -19.51 -0.63
C LEU A 17 -23.63 -18.61 0.56
N VAL A 18 -23.82 -17.33 0.34
CA VAL A 18 -24.24 -16.39 1.39
C VAL A 18 -25.64 -16.74 1.90
N LYS A 19 -26.61 -17.02 1.02
CA LYS A 19 -27.96 -17.42 1.42
C LYS A 19 -27.96 -18.72 2.23
N ARG A 20 -27.18 -19.71 1.81
CA ARG A 20 -27.04 -20.98 2.56
C ARG A 20 -26.39 -20.76 3.92
N ALA A 21 -25.33 -19.93 3.99
CA ALA A 21 -24.68 -19.59 5.25
C ALA A 21 -25.62 -18.81 6.20
N GLN A 22 -26.51 -17.96 5.67
CA GLN A 22 -27.58 -17.29 6.44
C GLN A 22 -28.59 -18.28 7.04
N GLN A 23 -28.77 -19.41 6.40
CA GLN A 23 -29.64 -20.52 6.88
C GLN A 23 -28.94 -21.48 7.86
N GLY A 24 -27.67 -21.20 8.18
CA GLY A 24 -26.88 -21.99 9.12
C GLY A 24 -26.05 -23.11 8.49
N ASP A 25 -25.91 -23.11 7.16
CA ASP A 25 -25.05 -24.08 6.45
C ASP A 25 -23.56 -23.78 6.75
N ALA A 26 -22.95 -24.66 7.56
CA ALA A 26 -21.56 -24.52 7.99
C ALA A 26 -20.58 -24.72 6.82
N ASP A 27 -20.89 -25.59 5.86
CA ASP A 27 -20.01 -25.84 4.71
C ASP A 27 -20.02 -24.65 3.74
N ALA A 28 -21.19 -24.02 3.56
CA ALA A 28 -21.26 -22.77 2.79
C ALA A 28 -20.46 -21.64 3.45
N PHE A 29 -20.53 -21.51 4.78
CA PHE A 29 -19.72 -20.53 5.50
C PHE A 29 -18.22 -20.85 5.43
N ALA A 30 -17.81 -22.09 5.58
CA ALA A 30 -16.43 -22.53 5.42
C ALA A 30 -15.88 -22.21 4.03
N THR A 31 -16.70 -22.40 2.99
CA THR A 31 -16.33 -22.03 1.61
C THR A 31 -16.12 -20.51 1.46
N LEU A 32 -17.01 -19.70 2.02
CA LEU A 32 -16.85 -18.23 2.06
C LEU A 32 -15.57 -17.83 2.81
N PHE A 33 -15.29 -18.46 3.94
CA PHE A 33 -14.06 -18.23 4.71
C PHE A 33 -12.81 -18.53 3.88
N HIS A 34 -12.70 -19.71 3.29
CA HIS A 34 -11.54 -20.10 2.50
C HIS A 34 -11.33 -19.20 1.28
N THR A 35 -12.42 -18.81 0.62
CA THR A 35 -12.37 -17.93 -0.56
C THR A 35 -11.85 -16.53 -0.23
N HIS A 36 -12.21 -15.99 0.93
CA HIS A 36 -11.91 -14.60 1.26
C HIS A 36 -10.78 -14.40 2.28
N LYS A 37 -10.36 -15.45 3.01
CA LYS A 37 -9.36 -15.38 4.08
C LYS A 37 -8.08 -14.64 3.66
N SER A 38 -7.50 -15.01 2.53
CA SER A 38 -6.23 -14.44 2.07
C SER A 38 -6.32 -12.91 1.82
N ARG A 39 -7.45 -12.46 1.24
CA ARG A 39 -7.69 -11.03 1.00
C ARG A 39 -7.85 -10.27 2.32
N ILE A 40 -8.62 -10.79 3.26
CA ILE A 40 -8.83 -10.14 4.55
C ILE A 40 -7.55 -10.11 5.37
N TYR A 41 -6.80 -11.20 5.41
CA TYR A 41 -5.49 -11.25 6.04
C TYR A 41 -4.54 -10.18 5.48
N SER A 42 -4.53 -9.99 4.16
CA SER A 42 -3.70 -8.96 3.51
C SER A 42 -4.08 -7.54 3.95
N VAL A 43 -5.37 -7.25 4.13
CA VAL A 43 -5.85 -5.96 4.66
C VAL A 43 -5.37 -5.77 6.10
N CYS A 44 -5.62 -6.75 6.97
CA CYS A 44 -5.18 -6.71 8.37
C CYS A 44 -3.66 -6.53 8.47
N LEU A 45 -2.89 -7.27 7.68
CA LEU A 45 -1.43 -7.19 7.68
C LEU A 45 -0.92 -5.81 7.22
N ARG A 46 -1.51 -5.23 6.19
CA ARG A 46 -1.13 -3.87 5.73
C ARG A 46 -1.36 -2.81 6.81
N MET A 47 -2.45 -2.94 7.56
CA MET A 47 -2.78 -1.98 8.62
C MET A 47 -1.95 -2.17 9.88
N THR A 48 -1.81 -3.42 10.38
CA THR A 48 -1.11 -3.72 11.64
C THR A 48 0.41 -3.78 11.49
N ASN A 49 0.89 -4.20 10.31
CA ASN A 49 2.29 -4.54 10.05
C ASN A 49 2.83 -5.64 11.01
N ASN A 50 1.95 -6.48 11.56
CA ASN A 50 2.28 -7.58 12.45
C ASN A 50 1.52 -8.82 12.01
N ALA A 51 2.22 -9.89 11.70
CA ALA A 51 1.63 -11.11 11.16
C ALA A 51 0.71 -11.81 12.18
N ALA A 52 1.12 -11.87 13.44
CA ALA A 52 0.31 -12.49 14.49
C ALA A 52 -0.98 -11.69 14.76
N GLU A 53 -0.87 -10.35 14.92
CA GLU A 53 -2.05 -9.50 15.06
C GLU A 53 -2.98 -9.58 13.84
N ALA A 54 -2.41 -9.69 12.62
CA ALA A 54 -3.20 -9.80 11.40
C ALA A 54 -3.96 -11.13 11.32
N GLU A 55 -3.37 -12.20 11.83
CA GLU A 55 -4.00 -13.52 11.89
C GLU A 55 -5.18 -13.53 12.86
N ASP A 56 -4.97 -13.03 14.07
CA ASP A 56 -6.00 -12.89 15.10
C ASP A 56 -7.17 -12.01 14.63
N LEU A 57 -6.85 -10.83 14.05
CA LEU A 57 -7.86 -9.93 13.53
C LEU A 57 -8.62 -10.47 12.32
N THR A 58 -7.98 -11.33 11.52
CA THR A 58 -8.67 -12.05 10.45
C THR A 58 -9.70 -13.01 11.02
N GLN A 59 -9.35 -13.77 12.05
CA GLN A 59 -10.29 -14.66 12.73
C GLN A 59 -11.42 -13.87 13.39
N ASP A 60 -11.12 -12.79 14.10
CA ASP A 60 -12.10 -11.91 14.73
C ASP A 60 -13.07 -11.30 13.71
N ALA A 61 -12.58 -10.88 12.55
CA ALA A 61 -13.40 -10.36 11.47
C ALA A 61 -14.40 -11.42 10.98
N PHE A 62 -13.95 -12.65 10.75
CA PHE A 62 -14.84 -13.74 10.34
C PHE A 62 -15.81 -14.18 11.45
N LEU A 63 -15.42 -14.13 12.72
CA LEU A 63 -16.36 -14.35 13.84
C LEU A 63 -17.46 -13.27 13.85
N GLN A 64 -17.09 -12.01 13.56
CA GLN A 64 -18.10 -10.95 13.42
C GLN A 64 -19.00 -11.14 12.20
N VAL A 65 -18.44 -11.60 11.08
CA VAL A 65 -19.22 -11.96 9.89
C VAL A 65 -20.19 -13.08 10.22
N PHE A 66 -19.75 -14.15 10.87
CA PHE A 66 -20.62 -15.25 11.28
C PHE A 66 -21.80 -14.77 12.13
N ARG A 67 -21.55 -13.87 13.08
CA ARG A 67 -22.61 -13.32 13.95
C ARG A 67 -23.57 -12.39 13.21
N LYS A 68 -23.11 -11.72 12.15
CA LYS A 68 -23.87 -10.67 11.44
C LYS A 68 -24.34 -11.09 10.04
N ILE A 69 -24.03 -12.28 9.57
CA ILE A 69 -24.32 -12.70 8.19
C ILE A 69 -25.83 -12.68 7.89
N THR A 70 -26.66 -12.96 8.89
CA THR A 70 -28.12 -12.89 8.77
C THR A 70 -28.64 -11.48 8.53
N SER A 71 -27.87 -10.44 8.90
CA SER A 71 -28.21 -9.05 8.66
C SER A 71 -27.74 -8.51 7.30
N PHE A 72 -26.96 -9.28 6.56
CA PHE A 72 -26.52 -8.90 5.21
C PHE A 72 -27.69 -8.93 4.23
N ARG A 73 -28.03 -7.76 3.67
CA ARG A 73 -29.20 -7.58 2.79
C ARG A 73 -28.90 -7.74 1.31
N GLY A 74 -27.60 -7.75 0.92
CA GLY A 74 -27.23 -7.81 -0.50
C GLY A 74 -27.21 -6.46 -1.23
N ASP A 75 -27.31 -5.34 -0.50
CA ASP A 75 -27.25 -3.98 -1.07
C ASP A 75 -25.85 -3.68 -1.69
N SER A 76 -24.86 -4.46 -1.34
CA SER A 76 -23.51 -4.42 -1.90
C SER A 76 -22.99 -5.83 -2.13
N ALA A 77 -21.85 -5.98 -2.82
CA ALA A 77 -21.17 -7.26 -2.92
C ALA A 77 -20.76 -7.76 -1.52
N PHE A 78 -20.90 -9.07 -1.27
CA PHE A 78 -20.49 -9.69 -0.01
C PHE A 78 -19.03 -9.37 0.34
N SER A 79 -18.13 -9.38 -0.64
CA SER A 79 -16.72 -9.03 -0.45
C SER A 79 -16.51 -7.59 0.06
N THR A 80 -17.36 -6.65 -0.37
CA THR A 80 -17.31 -5.25 0.09
C THR A 80 -17.81 -5.13 1.53
N TRP A 81 -18.90 -5.80 1.87
CA TRP A 81 -19.44 -5.83 3.21
C TRP A 81 -18.46 -6.49 4.21
N LEU A 82 -17.88 -7.64 3.83
CA LEU A 82 -16.87 -8.35 4.60
C LEU A 82 -15.63 -7.47 4.81
N HIS A 83 -15.17 -6.79 3.77
CA HIS A 83 -14.02 -5.87 3.84
C HIS A 83 -14.28 -4.75 4.86
N ARG A 84 -15.46 -4.13 4.83
CA ARG A 84 -15.85 -3.08 5.78
C ARG A 84 -15.86 -3.58 7.24
N ILE A 85 -16.36 -4.79 7.48
CA ILE A 85 -16.29 -5.43 8.81
C ILE A 85 -14.83 -5.61 9.24
N SER A 86 -13.98 -6.08 8.34
CA SER A 86 -12.57 -6.34 8.64
C SER A 86 -11.81 -5.06 8.97
N VAL A 87 -11.97 -4.00 8.18
CA VAL A 87 -11.39 -2.69 8.47
C VAL A 87 -11.85 -2.18 9.84
N ASN A 88 -13.15 -2.23 10.13
CA ASN A 88 -13.70 -1.82 11.42
C ASN A 88 -13.12 -2.65 12.58
N THR A 89 -12.91 -3.97 12.38
CA THR A 89 -12.29 -4.83 13.40
C THR A 89 -10.88 -4.36 13.73
N VAL A 90 -10.06 -4.05 12.73
CA VAL A 90 -8.71 -3.52 12.92
C VAL A 90 -8.74 -2.16 13.63
N LEU A 91 -9.63 -1.26 13.24
CA LEU A 91 -9.74 0.07 13.85
C LEU A 91 -10.17 -0.01 15.32
N MET A 92 -11.10 -0.92 15.65
CA MET A 92 -11.50 -1.17 17.03
C MET A 92 -10.35 -1.75 17.85
N HIS A 93 -9.54 -2.63 17.29
CA HIS A 93 -8.33 -3.13 17.94
C HIS A 93 -7.35 -1.99 18.25
N PHE A 94 -7.08 -1.08 17.29
CA PHE A 94 -6.22 0.07 17.54
C PHE A 94 -6.74 1.01 18.60
N ARG A 95 -8.06 1.29 18.63
CA ARG A 95 -8.68 2.08 19.70
C ARG A 95 -8.49 1.43 21.07
N LYS A 96 -8.72 0.13 21.18
CA LYS A 96 -8.52 -0.61 22.43
C LYS A 96 -7.06 -0.58 22.86
N LYS A 97 -6.12 -0.77 21.93
CA LYS A 97 -4.68 -0.72 22.19
C LYS A 97 -4.24 0.67 22.63
N SER A 98 -4.74 1.74 22.01
CA SER A 98 -4.49 3.13 22.39
C SER A 98 -5.02 3.44 23.78
N LEU A 99 -6.23 3.02 24.14
CA LEU A 99 -6.78 3.18 25.47
C LEU A 99 -5.93 2.48 26.57
N ASN A 100 -5.35 1.34 26.24
CA ASN A 100 -4.45 0.63 27.14
C ASN A 100 -3.04 1.28 27.21
N GLN A 101 -2.64 2.09 26.22
CA GLN A 101 -1.35 2.79 26.17
C GLN A 101 -1.41 4.21 26.77
N VAL A 102 -2.57 4.82 26.93
CA VAL A 102 -2.75 6.15 27.56
C VAL A 102 -2.34 6.17 29.04
N SER A 103 -1.96 5.02 29.63
CA SER A 103 -1.33 4.97 30.95
C SER A 103 0.18 5.28 30.98
N LEU A 104 0.84 5.49 29.85
CA LEU A 104 2.27 5.82 29.74
C LEU A 104 2.54 6.77 28.60
N ASP A 105 2.51 8.06 28.92
CA ASP A 105 3.22 9.24 28.38
C ASP A 105 3.78 9.24 26.96
N GLU A 106 3.36 10.19 26.13
CA GLU A 106 4.02 11.49 25.87
C GLU A 106 3.16 12.35 24.95
N PRO A 107 3.10 13.69 25.15
CA PRO A 107 2.43 14.59 24.23
C PRO A 107 3.27 14.72 22.94
N TYR A 108 2.70 14.29 21.82
CA TYR A 108 3.31 14.45 20.53
C TYR A 108 3.13 15.90 20.07
N ASP A 109 4.20 16.66 20.15
CA ASP A 109 4.26 18.05 19.71
C ASP A 109 3.87 18.20 18.23
N ASN A 110 2.81 18.97 18.00
CA ASN A 110 2.37 19.44 16.69
C ASN A 110 3.09 20.75 16.37
N GLU A 111 4.33 20.68 15.93
CA GLU A 111 4.96 21.80 15.23
C GLU A 111 5.76 21.30 14.04
N ASP A 112 5.25 21.48 12.85
CA ASP A 112 5.93 22.22 11.80
C ASP A 112 5.05 22.41 10.56
N GLY A 113 4.67 23.65 10.32
CA GLY A 113 4.01 24.16 9.12
C GLY A 113 5.01 24.40 7.98
N GLY A 114 5.65 23.35 7.48
CA GLY A 114 6.57 23.47 6.34
C GLY A 114 5.84 23.62 5.01
N LYS A 115 5.99 24.75 4.34
CA LYS A 115 5.58 24.99 2.95
C LYS A 115 6.34 24.06 2.02
N VAL A 116 5.65 23.09 1.40
CA VAL A 116 6.25 22.19 0.42
C VAL A 116 5.93 22.64 -0.99
N ARG A 117 7.01 22.93 -1.71
CA ARG A 117 7.07 23.23 -3.14
C ARG A 117 6.68 21.97 -3.92
N ARG A 118 5.71 22.12 -4.85
CA ARG A 118 5.37 21.08 -5.82
C ARG A 118 6.50 20.95 -6.83
N GLU A 119 7.07 19.77 -6.92
CA GLU A 119 7.77 19.34 -8.14
C GLU A 119 7.26 17.98 -8.57
N ILE A 120 6.63 17.97 -9.73
CA ILE A 120 6.17 16.79 -10.46
C ILE A 120 7.29 16.42 -11.40
N GLY A 121 7.86 15.25 -11.23
CA GLY A 121 8.85 14.67 -12.15
C GLY A 121 8.49 13.23 -12.48
N THR A 122 8.10 13.03 -13.73
CA THR A 122 7.70 11.77 -14.36
C THR A 122 8.91 11.13 -15.03
N LYS A 123 9.03 9.81 -15.01
CA LYS A 123 9.20 8.86 -16.16
C LYS A 123 9.89 7.54 -15.79
N ASP A 124 9.16 6.51 -16.03
CA ASP A 124 9.35 5.23 -16.72
C ASP A 124 10.57 4.35 -16.45
N ASN A 125 10.27 3.07 -16.02
CA ASN A 125 10.58 1.87 -16.80
C ASN A 125 10.20 0.59 -16.04
N ASN A 126 9.69 -0.41 -16.72
CA ASN A 126 9.10 -1.64 -16.15
C ASN A 126 10.01 -2.49 -15.24
N LEU A 127 11.32 -2.38 -15.29
CA LEU A 127 12.24 -2.99 -14.32
C LEU A 127 12.38 -2.16 -13.04
N ALA A 128 12.39 -0.83 -13.15
CA ALA A 128 12.35 0.08 -12.01
C ALA A 128 11.09 -0.13 -11.18
N GLY A 129 9.94 -0.37 -11.81
CA GLY A 129 8.67 -0.56 -11.14
C GLY A 129 8.58 -1.77 -10.17
N CYS A 130 9.40 -2.80 -10.33
CA CYS A 130 9.45 -3.93 -9.38
C CYS A 130 10.29 -3.59 -8.15
N VAL A 131 11.43 -2.95 -8.33
CA VAL A 131 12.31 -2.46 -7.25
C VAL A 131 11.57 -1.37 -6.45
N ASP A 132 10.87 -0.46 -7.13
CA ASP A 132 10.07 0.59 -6.53
C ASP A 132 8.92 0.03 -5.66
N ARG A 133 8.30 -1.08 -6.06
CA ARG A 133 7.26 -1.75 -5.27
C ARG A 133 7.79 -2.30 -3.95
N ILE A 134 8.97 -2.89 -3.94
CA ILE A 134 9.61 -3.43 -2.72
C ILE A 134 10.02 -2.28 -1.81
N ALA A 135 10.62 -1.24 -2.36
CA ALA A 135 11.02 -0.05 -1.62
C ALA A 135 9.79 0.67 -1.03
N LEU A 136 8.72 0.84 -1.81
CA LEU A 136 7.46 1.41 -1.34
C LEU A 136 6.83 0.57 -0.21
N ALA A 137 6.80 -0.76 -0.36
CA ALA A 137 6.26 -1.64 0.68
C ALA A 137 7.05 -1.53 1.99
N ARG A 138 8.38 -1.39 1.94
CA ARG A 138 9.21 -1.11 3.11
C ARG A 138 8.90 0.25 3.71
N ALA A 139 8.85 1.30 2.89
CA ALA A 139 8.56 2.66 3.36
C ALA A 139 7.20 2.73 4.07
N ILE A 140 6.18 2.06 3.55
CA ILE A 140 4.86 1.97 4.22
C ILE A 140 4.98 1.25 5.57
N LYS A 141 5.79 0.19 5.67
CA LYS A 141 6.01 -0.52 6.93
C LYS A 141 6.72 0.33 7.99
N GLU A 142 7.56 1.27 7.58
CA GLU A 142 8.29 2.17 8.46
C GLU A 142 7.47 3.39 8.91
N LEU A 143 6.27 3.61 8.33
CA LEU A 143 5.40 4.69 8.78
C LEU A 143 4.92 4.47 10.22
N PRO A 144 4.80 5.55 11.01
CA PRO A 144 4.07 5.52 12.27
C PRO A 144 2.65 4.96 12.08
N PRO A 145 2.10 4.24 13.08
CA PRO A 145 0.82 3.54 12.93
C PRO A 145 -0.34 4.43 12.44
N GLY A 146 -0.47 5.66 12.94
CA GLY A 146 -1.52 6.59 12.54
C GLY A 146 -1.39 7.01 11.06
N TYR A 147 -0.18 7.35 10.61
CA TYR A 147 0.07 7.71 9.21
C TYR A 147 -0.15 6.52 8.28
N ARG A 148 0.30 5.32 8.67
CA ARG A 148 0.10 4.08 7.92
C ARG A 148 -1.38 3.77 7.75
N THR A 149 -2.15 3.85 8.82
CA THR A 149 -3.59 3.56 8.79
C THR A 149 -4.31 4.46 7.80
N ILE A 150 -4.10 5.77 7.86
CA ILE A 150 -4.76 6.72 6.93
C ILE A 150 -4.26 6.53 5.50
N PHE A 151 -2.97 6.29 5.31
CA PHE A 151 -2.40 6.01 3.98
C PHE A 151 -3.01 4.74 3.36
N VAL A 152 -3.09 3.65 4.13
CA VAL A 152 -3.69 2.40 3.64
C VAL A 152 -5.16 2.58 3.33
N LEU A 153 -5.93 3.21 4.22
CA LEU A 153 -7.37 3.42 3.99
C LEU A 153 -7.64 4.26 2.74
N HIS A 154 -6.88 5.34 2.53
CA HIS A 154 -7.12 6.25 1.40
C HIS A 154 -6.51 5.75 0.09
N GLU A 155 -5.20 5.43 0.07
CA GLU A 155 -4.46 5.14 -1.17
C GLU A 155 -4.57 3.68 -1.62
N VAL A 156 -4.81 2.76 -0.70
CA VAL A 156 -4.86 1.33 -1.02
C VAL A 156 -6.29 0.80 -1.05
N GLU A 157 -7.10 1.18 -0.06
CA GLU A 157 -8.47 0.68 0.08
C GLU A 157 -9.52 1.61 -0.53
N GLY A 158 -9.13 2.86 -0.90
CA GLY A 158 -9.94 3.79 -1.67
C GLY A 158 -11.04 4.52 -0.89
N TYR A 159 -10.94 4.59 0.45
CA TYR A 159 -11.89 5.35 1.27
C TYR A 159 -11.69 6.84 1.11
N GLU A 160 -12.79 7.60 1.10
CA GLU A 160 -12.73 9.05 1.11
C GLU A 160 -12.37 9.60 2.50
N HIS A 161 -11.81 10.81 2.53
CA HIS A 161 -11.43 11.45 3.79
C HIS A 161 -12.59 11.62 4.78
N GLN A 162 -13.81 11.77 4.28
CA GLN A 162 -15.01 11.86 5.11
C GLN A 162 -15.29 10.53 5.79
N GLU A 163 -15.26 9.42 5.06
CA GLU A 163 -15.45 8.07 5.59
C GLU A 163 -14.34 7.72 6.61
N ILE A 164 -13.09 8.07 6.29
CA ILE A 164 -11.94 7.88 7.19
C ILE A 164 -12.13 8.68 8.48
N ALA A 165 -12.57 9.93 8.39
CA ALA A 165 -12.83 10.78 9.54
C ALA A 165 -13.91 10.18 10.46
N GLU A 166 -15.00 9.68 9.90
CA GLU A 166 -16.07 8.99 10.63
C GLU A 166 -15.56 7.68 11.28
N MET A 167 -14.82 6.86 10.53
CA MET A 167 -14.27 5.59 11.03
C MET A 167 -13.25 5.79 12.14
N LEU A 168 -12.40 6.81 12.06
CA LEU A 168 -11.34 7.09 13.04
C LEU A 168 -11.81 8.01 14.19
N GLY A 169 -12.96 8.67 14.06
CA GLY A 169 -13.45 9.65 15.02
C GLY A 169 -12.59 10.93 15.03
N CYS A 170 -12.08 11.35 13.89
CA CYS A 170 -11.26 12.55 13.73
C CYS A 170 -11.89 13.54 12.75
N SER A 171 -11.31 14.74 12.62
CA SER A 171 -11.77 15.69 11.61
C SER A 171 -11.26 15.32 10.21
N VAL A 172 -12.02 15.73 9.16
CA VAL A 172 -11.60 15.58 7.76
C VAL A 172 -10.26 16.28 7.50
N GLY A 173 -10.04 17.44 8.14
CA GLY A 173 -8.79 18.19 8.08
C GLY A 173 -7.61 17.39 8.65
N ASN A 174 -7.82 16.70 9.77
CA ASN A 174 -6.80 15.81 10.35
C ASN A 174 -6.47 14.65 9.41
N SER A 175 -7.48 13.98 8.84
CA SER A 175 -7.28 12.91 7.86
C SER A 175 -6.43 13.39 6.67
N LYS A 176 -6.73 14.56 6.09
CA LYS A 176 -5.95 15.16 4.99
C LYS A 176 -4.51 15.49 5.40
N SER A 177 -4.33 16.10 6.56
CA SER A 177 -3.02 16.48 7.09
C SER A 177 -2.15 15.25 7.35
N GLN A 178 -2.70 14.21 7.96
CA GLN A 178 -2.00 12.95 8.24
C GLN A 178 -1.60 12.22 6.95
N LEU A 179 -2.47 12.19 5.94
CA LEU A 179 -2.14 11.61 4.64
C LEU A 179 -0.99 12.37 3.97
N TYR A 180 -1.02 13.70 4.02
CA TYR A 180 0.06 14.51 3.49
C TYR A 180 1.40 14.21 4.18
N LYS A 181 1.42 14.16 5.52
CA LYS A 181 2.62 13.79 6.30
C LYS A 181 3.09 12.36 5.98
N ALA A 182 2.16 11.41 5.81
CA ALA A 182 2.49 10.05 5.39
C ALA A 182 3.20 10.02 4.03
N LYS A 183 2.65 10.75 3.04
CA LYS A 183 3.26 10.85 1.70
C LYS A 183 4.64 11.51 1.73
N LEU A 184 4.81 12.53 2.55
CA LEU A 184 6.11 13.19 2.74
C LEU A 184 7.13 12.21 3.31
N ARG A 185 6.75 11.48 4.37
CA ARG A 185 7.64 10.51 5.01
C ARG A 185 8.01 9.36 4.09
N ILE A 186 7.07 8.84 3.30
CA ILE A 186 7.36 7.82 2.27
C ILE A 186 8.39 8.36 1.28
N ARG A 187 8.24 9.60 0.80
CA ARG A 187 9.19 10.21 -0.14
C ARG A 187 10.60 10.30 0.46
N GLU A 188 10.72 10.69 1.71
CA GLU A 188 12.00 10.72 2.42
C GLU A 188 12.63 9.32 2.52
N LEU A 189 11.84 8.33 2.93
CA LEU A 189 12.32 6.95 3.06
C LEU A 189 12.77 6.36 1.71
N LEU A 190 12.04 6.66 0.64
CA LEU A 190 12.41 6.23 -0.72
C LEU A 190 13.70 6.92 -1.20
N ALA A 191 13.86 8.22 -0.94
CA ALA A 191 15.07 8.96 -1.31
C ALA A 191 16.34 8.45 -0.60
N HIS A 192 16.19 7.90 0.61
CA HIS A 192 17.30 7.32 1.40
C HIS A 192 17.44 5.81 1.24
N SER A 193 16.62 5.17 0.41
CA SER A 193 16.65 3.74 0.20
C SER A 193 17.97 3.26 -0.43
N PRO A 194 18.46 2.04 -0.13
CA PRO A 194 19.63 1.48 -0.78
C PRO A 194 19.49 1.42 -2.30
N GLU A 195 18.29 1.18 -2.77
CA GLU A 195 17.93 1.10 -4.18
C GLU A 195 18.10 2.47 -4.87
N ALA A 196 17.66 3.56 -4.25
CA ALA A 196 17.85 4.92 -4.75
C ALA A 196 19.34 5.30 -4.82
N ARG A 197 20.14 4.87 -3.82
CA ARG A 197 21.60 5.10 -3.82
C ARG A 197 22.31 4.31 -4.93
N LEU A 198 21.85 3.12 -5.26
CA LEU A 198 22.38 2.33 -6.38
C LEU A 198 22.02 2.95 -7.74
N ALA A 199 20.79 3.44 -7.90
CA ALA A 199 20.34 4.12 -9.10
C ALA A 199 21.17 5.39 -9.36
N THR A 200 21.31 6.26 -8.36
CA THR A 200 22.11 7.50 -8.48
C THR A 200 23.59 7.22 -8.74
N ARG A 201 24.15 6.15 -8.13
CA ARG A 201 25.53 5.72 -8.38
C ARG A 201 25.72 5.16 -9.78
N GLY A 202 24.71 4.44 -10.31
CA GLY A 202 24.66 3.95 -11.68
C GLY A 202 24.66 5.10 -12.69
N GLU A 203 23.76 6.06 -12.50
CA GLU A 203 23.69 7.27 -13.36
C GLU A 203 24.96 8.09 -13.32
N ALA A 204 25.54 8.30 -12.14
CA ALA A 204 26.81 9.01 -12.00
C ALA A 204 27.97 8.28 -12.73
N ARG A 205 27.97 6.95 -12.68
CA ARG A 205 28.96 6.13 -13.39
C ARG A 205 28.77 6.18 -14.90
N THR A 206 27.53 6.17 -15.38
CA THR A 206 27.20 6.31 -16.80
C THR A 206 27.59 7.70 -17.29
N ARG A 207 27.21 8.78 -16.61
CA ARG A 207 27.59 10.16 -16.94
C ARG A 207 29.11 10.34 -16.97
N LYS A 208 29.84 9.75 -16.01
CA LYS A 208 31.31 9.80 -15.98
C LYS A 208 31.93 9.06 -17.16
N ARG A 209 31.37 7.89 -17.56
CA ARG A 209 31.79 7.14 -18.75
C ARG A 209 31.50 7.90 -20.04
N GLU A 210 30.32 8.51 -20.16
CA GLU A 210 29.94 9.34 -21.31
C GLU A 210 30.85 10.58 -21.42
N LYS A 211 31.13 11.25 -20.31
CA LYS A 211 32.04 12.39 -20.30
C LYS A 211 33.46 12.00 -20.71
N ALA A 212 33.99 10.93 -20.16
CA ALA A 212 35.30 10.42 -20.53
C ALA A 212 35.37 9.97 -22.00
N ALA A 213 34.31 9.35 -22.53
CA ALA A 213 34.22 8.98 -23.92
C ALA A 213 34.16 10.22 -24.84
N ARG A 214 33.43 11.27 -24.47
CA ARG A 214 33.37 12.54 -25.20
C ARG A 214 34.74 13.23 -25.25
N GLU A 215 35.43 13.31 -24.11
CA GLU A 215 36.78 13.87 -24.02
C GLU A 215 37.78 13.10 -24.88
N ASN A 216 37.70 11.76 -24.87
CA ASN A 216 38.61 10.91 -25.63
C ASN A 216 38.37 10.95 -27.16
N TRP A 217 37.14 11.26 -27.58
CA TRP A 217 36.76 11.33 -29.00
C TRP A 217 36.67 12.77 -29.54
N GLY A 218 36.92 13.77 -28.69
CA GLY A 218 36.86 15.18 -29.10
C GLY A 218 35.49 15.64 -29.57
N LEU A 219 34.41 15.01 -29.09
CA LEU A 219 33.05 15.31 -29.51
C LEU A 219 32.52 16.55 -28.79
N PRO A 220 31.89 17.49 -29.50
CA PRO A 220 31.27 18.66 -28.90
C PRO A 220 30.07 18.26 -28.03
N GLU A 221 29.66 19.14 -27.08
CA GLU A 221 28.62 18.85 -26.07
C GLU A 221 27.22 18.64 -26.68
N ASP A 222 26.96 19.22 -27.85
CA ASP A 222 25.69 19.19 -28.58
C ASP A 222 25.52 17.97 -29.51
N MET A 223 26.57 17.17 -29.69
CA MET A 223 26.50 15.99 -30.57
C MET A 223 25.96 14.76 -29.83
N ALA A 224 24.98 14.08 -30.41
CA ALA A 224 24.44 12.83 -29.84
C ALA A 224 25.52 11.73 -29.78
N MET A 225 25.59 11.03 -28.62
CA MET A 225 26.51 9.90 -28.47
C MET A 225 26.12 8.74 -29.39
N PRO A 226 27.07 8.10 -30.08
CA PRO A 226 26.79 6.87 -30.82
C PRO A 226 26.35 5.74 -29.88
N PRO A 227 25.50 4.80 -30.36
CA PRO A 227 25.04 3.69 -29.54
C PRO A 227 26.22 2.84 -29.03
N VAL A 228 26.14 2.42 -27.77
CA VAL A 228 27.21 1.71 -27.03
C VAL A 228 27.68 0.42 -27.72
N SER A 229 26.89 -0.14 -28.65
CA SER A 229 27.23 -1.32 -29.45
C SER A 229 28.35 -1.08 -30.48
N LEU A 230 28.76 0.15 -30.72
CA LEU A 230 29.82 0.52 -31.69
C LEU A 230 31.13 0.90 -31.00
N VAL A 231 31.23 0.80 -29.69
CA VAL A 231 32.46 1.10 -28.94
C VAL A 231 33.29 -0.18 -28.81
N PRO A 232 34.43 -0.33 -29.47
CA PRO A 232 35.28 -1.51 -29.29
C PRO A 232 35.80 -1.56 -27.85
N GLU A 233 35.76 -2.74 -27.23
CA GLU A 233 36.36 -3.00 -25.93
C GLU A 233 37.86 -2.70 -25.99
N MET A 234 38.27 -1.50 -25.60
CA MET A 234 39.66 -1.26 -25.29
C MET A 234 39.97 -1.88 -23.93
N ARG A 235 40.68 -3.00 -23.95
CA ARG A 235 41.37 -3.56 -22.79
C ARG A 235 42.28 -2.47 -22.21
N LEU A 236 41.95 -2.02 -21.00
CA LEU A 236 42.89 -1.28 -20.18
C LEU A 236 43.99 -2.26 -19.76
N THR A 237 45.09 -2.25 -20.43
CA THR A 237 46.34 -2.80 -19.96
C THR A 237 46.94 -1.85 -18.93
N VAL A 238 47.06 -2.39 -17.67
CA VAL A 238 47.83 -1.96 -16.49
C VAL A 238 47.41 -0.68 -15.84
#